data_41b87669ba8fd3a6abb15985fb2bf982
#
_entry.id   41b87669ba8fd3a6abb15985fb2bf982
#
_cell.length_a   1.000
_cell.length_b   1.000
_cell.length_c   1.000
_cell.angle_alpha   90.00
_cell.angle_beta   90.00
_cell.angle_gamma   90.00
#
_symmetry.space_group_name_H-M   'P 1'
#
loop_
_entity.id
_entity.type
_entity.pdbx_description
1 polymer ?
#
loop_
_entity_poly.entity_id
_entity_poly.type
_entity_poly.pdbx_seq_one_letter_code
_entity_poly.pdbx_strand_id
1 'polypeptide(L)'
;MSDHMLTLKNITKIFNHGTQDEKRALDDFSLEVADGDFITIIGSNGAGKTTLLNVIAGTEAPDEGQLIVDGQDVTKWPDFQMAKYISRVFQSPTMGTAGEMTIEENLCMAELRGKKRGLKWGVTRGRRSSYIETLKVLDLGLEDRLKQSVGLLSGGQRQSLTLLMTTLALPKVLLLDEHTAALDPRTATKVMDLTDSMVRKNSLTTLMVTHNMTQALKYGNRMVMLHQGKVQLDIQGEEKQKLTVAEIVAQFGQTLKDETLLS
;
A
#
# COMPACT_ATOMS: atom_id res chain seq x y z
N MET A 1 -6.19 -25.29 -4.64
CA MET A 1 -6.20 -23.97 -3.98
C MET A 1 -5.24 -23.12 -4.78
N SER A 2 -5.58 -21.90 -5.17
CA SER A 2 -4.63 -21.05 -5.90
C SER A 2 -3.48 -20.69 -4.95
N ASP A 3 -2.23 -20.93 -5.36
CA ASP A 3 -1.04 -20.59 -4.57
C ASP A 3 -0.81 -19.06 -4.46
N HIS A 4 -1.74 -18.25 -5.02
CA HIS A 4 -1.61 -16.81 -5.09
C HIS A 4 -2.68 -16.10 -4.26
N MET A 5 -2.24 -15.14 -3.43
CA MET A 5 -3.10 -14.27 -2.63
C MET A 5 -3.83 -13.24 -3.49
N LEU A 6 -3.13 -12.70 -4.51
CA LEU A 6 -3.68 -11.73 -5.44
C LEU A 6 -3.31 -12.11 -6.87
N THR A 7 -4.29 -12.09 -7.78
CA THR A 7 -4.05 -12.33 -9.20
C THR A 7 -4.77 -11.27 -10.04
N LEU A 8 -4.01 -10.59 -10.87
CA LEU A 8 -4.51 -9.73 -11.93
C LEU A 8 -4.33 -10.46 -13.26
N LYS A 9 -5.39 -10.63 -14.05
CA LYS A 9 -5.38 -11.31 -15.35
C LYS A 9 -5.86 -10.36 -16.43
N ASN A 10 -4.98 -10.01 -17.37
CA ASN A 10 -5.28 -9.21 -18.56
C ASN A 10 -6.05 -7.92 -18.24
N ILE A 11 -5.66 -7.24 -17.15
CA ILE A 11 -6.32 -6.01 -16.71
C ILE A 11 -6.03 -4.87 -17.69
N THR A 12 -7.09 -4.31 -18.24
CA THR A 12 -7.04 -3.09 -19.04
C THR A 12 -7.84 -2.00 -18.34
N LYS A 13 -7.26 -0.78 -18.28
CA LYS A 13 -7.93 0.41 -17.78
C LYS A 13 -7.68 1.60 -18.68
N ILE A 14 -8.76 2.17 -19.21
CA ILE A 14 -8.74 3.31 -20.14
C ILE A 14 -9.50 4.47 -19.50
N PHE A 15 -8.88 5.63 -19.44
CA PHE A 15 -9.52 6.87 -19.03
C PHE A 15 -9.92 7.69 -20.25
N ASN A 16 -11.01 8.45 -20.16
CA ASN A 16 -11.53 9.36 -21.19
C ASN A 16 -11.77 8.63 -22.55
N HIS A 17 -12.35 7.43 -22.50
CA HIS A 17 -12.57 6.58 -23.66
C HIS A 17 -13.31 7.32 -24.79
N GLY A 18 -12.77 7.21 -26.00
CA GLY A 18 -13.35 7.83 -27.21
C GLY A 18 -13.13 9.34 -27.34
N THR A 19 -12.31 9.97 -26.49
CA THR A 19 -11.96 11.39 -26.57
C THR A 19 -10.51 11.59 -27.05
N GLN A 20 -10.15 12.85 -27.36
CA GLN A 20 -8.76 13.18 -27.73
C GLN A 20 -7.76 12.94 -26.58
N ASP A 21 -8.24 12.96 -25.33
CA ASP A 21 -7.44 12.72 -24.12
C ASP A 21 -7.54 11.28 -23.62
N GLU A 22 -7.88 10.34 -24.51
CA GLU A 22 -7.92 8.91 -24.16
C GLU A 22 -6.56 8.44 -23.68
N LYS A 23 -6.52 7.82 -22.50
CA LYS A 23 -5.29 7.29 -21.92
C LYS A 23 -5.50 5.87 -21.43
N ARG A 24 -4.78 4.94 -22.04
CA ARG A 24 -4.69 3.56 -21.56
C ARG A 24 -3.67 3.52 -20.42
N ALA A 25 -4.14 3.42 -19.19
CA ALA A 25 -3.31 3.48 -18.00
C ALA A 25 -2.79 2.09 -17.57
N LEU A 26 -3.56 1.03 -17.84
CA LEU A 26 -3.13 -0.37 -17.78
C LEU A 26 -3.50 -1.01 -19.12
N ASP A 27 -2.60 -1.82 -19.67
CA ASP A 27 -2.73 -2.41 -20.99
C ASP A 27 -2.36 -3.89 -20.94
N ASP A 28 -3.37 -4.75 -20.88
CA ASP A 28 -3.22 -6.21 -20.78
C ASP A 28 -2.31 -6.63 -19.60
N PHE A 29 -2.46 -5.91 -18.47
CA PHE A 29 -1.60 -6.08 -17.31
C PHE A 29 -1.92 -7.36 -16.56
N SER A 30 -0.92 -8.20 -16.36
CA SER A 30 -1.06 -9.43 -15.58
C SER A 30 0.02 -9.51 -14.50
N LEU A 31 -0.36 -9.90 -13.29
CA LEU A 31 0.54 -10.07 -12.14
C LEU A 31 -0.05 -11.10 -11.18
N GLU A 32 0.77 -12.07 -10.79
CA GLU A 32 0.46 -13.03 -9.73
C GLU A 32 1.31 -12.74 -8.50
N VAL A 33 0.67 -12.70 -7.33
CA VAL A 33 1.28 -12.36 -6.05
C VAL A 33 1.05 -13.51 -5.08
N ALA A 34 2.12 -14.13 -4.62
CA ALA A 34 2.03 -15.21 -3.65
C ALA A 34 1.65 -14.70 -2.25
N ASP A 35 1.15 -15.58 -1.40
CA ASP A 35 0.88 -15.23 0.00
C ASP A 35 2.20 -14.87 0.72
N GLY A 36 2.18 -13.72 1.41
CA GLY A 36 3.35 -13.20 2.11
C GLY A 36 4.40 -12.49 1.22
N ASP A 37 4.17 -12.38 -0.10
CA ASP A 37 5.04 -11.57 -0.95
C ASP A 37 5.04 -10.11 -0.54
N PHE A 38 6.23 -9.51 -0.48
CA PHE A 38 6.40 -8.07 -0.39
C PHE A 38 7.02 -7.55 -1.68
N ILE A 39 6.18 -7.03 -2.57
CA ILE A 39 6.54 -6.55 -3.90
C ILE A 39 6.74 -5.04 -3.86
N THR A 40 7.89 -4.58 -4.34
CA THR A 40 8.13 -3.16 -4.62
C THR A 40 7.82 -2.86 -6.09
N ILE A 41 7.08 -1.78 -6.33
CA ILE A 41 6.63 -1.38 -7.65
C ILE A 41 7.26 -0.03 -7.98
N ILE A 42 8.03 0.01 -9.07
CA ILE A 42 8.66 1.23 -9.60
C ILE A 42 8.16 1.52 -11.02
N GLY A 43 8.47 2.70 -11.52
CA GLY A 43 8.12 3.13 -12.89
C GLY A 43 8.01 4.64 -12.96
N SER A 44 8.10 5.20 -14.17
CA SER A 44 7.99 6.63 -14.44
C SER A 44 6.60 7.20 -14.06
N ASN A 45 6.50 8.52 -14.03
CA ASN A 45 5.21 9.18 -13.87
C ASN A 45 4.28 8.82 -15.05
N GLY A 46 3.05 8.44 -14.72
CA GLY A 46 2.12 7.96 -15.73
C GLY A 46 2.29 6.51 -16.18
N ALA A 47 3.21 5.73 -15.59
CA ALA A 47 3.39 4.30 -15.89
C ALA A 47 2.21 3.40 -15.51
N GLY A 48 1.22 3.91 -14.75
CA GLY A 48 0.04 3.13 -14.32
C GLY A 48 0.06 2.71 -12.86
N LYS A 49 1.08 3.05 -12.06
CA LYS A 49 1.25 2.60 -10.66
C LYS A 49 0.04 2.91 -9.78
N THR A 50 -0.41 4.17 -9.75
CA THR A 50 -1.58 4.59 -8.95
C THR A 50 -2.86 3.95 -9.46
N THR A 51 -3.02 3.82 -10.78
CA THR A 51 -4.16 3.12 -11.39
C THR A 51 -4.18 1.66 -10.98
N LEU A 52 -3.02 0.98 -10.97
CA LEU A 52 -2.90 -0.39 -10.48
C LEU A 52 -3.39 -0.52 -9.04
N LEU A 53 -2.91 0.36 -8.14
CA LEU A 53 -3.36 0.34 -6.74
C LEU A 53 -4.86 0.65 -6.61
N ASN A 54 -5.40 1.56 -7.44
CA ASN A 54 -6.83 1.89 -7.45
C ASN A 54 -7.68 0.70 -7.90
N VAL A 55 -7.25 -0.02 -8.94
CA VAL A 55 -7.94 -1.24 -9.40
C VAL A 55 -7.92 -2.31 -8.32
N ILE A 56 -6.77 -2.57 -7.69
CA ILE A 56 -6.66 -3.56 -6.60
C ILE A 56 -7.54 -3.14 -5.40
N ALA A 57 -7.60 -1.85 -5.07
CA ALA A 57 -8.42 -1.34 -3.96
C ALA A 57 -9.93 -1.32 -4.27
N GLY A 58 -10.34 -1.52 -5.53
CA GLY A 58 -11.73 -1.43 -5.97
C GLY A 58 -12.28 0.00 -6.09
N THR A 59 -11.40 1.01 -6.02
CA THR A 59 -11.79 2.43 -6.25
C THR A 59 -11.92 2.77 -7.72
N GLU A 60 -11.29 1.97 -8.59
CA GLU A 60 -11.43 2.00 -10.05
C GLU A 60 -11.76 0.59 -10.54
N ALA A 61 -12.85 0.44 -11.30
CA ALA A 61 -13.14 -0.81 -11.96
C ALA A 61 -12.26 -0.97 -13.21
N PRO A 62 -11.69 -2.14 -13.49
CA PRO A 62 -11.04 -2.41 -14.76
C PRO A 62 -12.08 -2.41 -15.88
N ASP A 63 -11.67 -2.05 -17.09
CA ASP A 63 -12.53 -2.11 -18.27
C ASP A 63 -12.54 -3.53 -18.85
N GLU A 64 -11.41 -4.25 -18.73
CA GLU A 64 -11.26 -5.66 -19.14
C GLU A 64 -10.40 -6.41 -18.11
N GLY A 65 -10.50 -7.75 -18.13
CA GLY A 65 -9.72 -8.65 -17.31
C GLY A 65 -10.40 -9.08 -16.02
N GLN A 66 -9.63 -9.72 -15.13
CA GLN A 66 -10.10 -10.26 -13.85
C GLN A 66 -9.17 -9.92 -12.71
N LEU A 67 -9.76 -9.56 -11.55
CA LEU A 67 -9.08 -9.40 -10.27
C LEU A 67 -9.55 -10.50 -9.30
N ILE A 68 -8.61 -11.32 -8.83
CA ILE A 68 -8.87 -12.42 -7.89
C ILE A 68 -8.08 -12.15 -6.60
N VAL A 69 -8.76 -12.20 -5.46
CA VAL A 69 -8.15 -12.05 -4.12
C VAL A 69 -8.54 -13.25 -3.27
N ASP A 70 -7.55 -13.94 -2.70
CA ASP A 70 -7.76 -15.14 -1.87
C ASP A 70 -8.68 -16.17 -2.56
N GLY A 71 -8.45 -16.38 -3.87
CA GLY A 71 -9.22 -17.32 -4.70
C GLY A 71 -10.63 -16.85 -5.11
N GLN A 72 -11.05 -15.64 -4.72
CA GLN A 72 -12.36 -15.08 -5.07
C GLN A 72 -12.24 -14.05 -6.19
N ASP A 73 -13.09 -14.15 -7.20
CA ASP A 73 -13.23 -13.10 -8.21
C ASP A 73 -13.93 -11.88 -7.60
N VAL A 74 -13.16 -10.79 -7.47
CA VAL A 74 -13.60 -9.54 -6.87
C VAL A 74 -13.66 -8.39 -7.88
N THR A 75 -13.56 -8.70 -9.18
CA THR A 75 -13.44 -7.73 -10.28
C THR A 75 -14.50 -6.63 -10.24
N LYS A 76 -15.71 -6.98 -9.85
CA LYS A 76 -16.88 -6.07 -9.81
C LYS A 76 -17.28 -5.65 -8.40
N TRP A 77 -16.44 -5.94 -7.41
CA TRP A 77 -16.77 -5.54 -6.04
C TRP A 77 -16.53 -4.06 -5.82
N PRO A 78 -17.45 -3.37 -5.17
CA PRO A 78 -17.25 -1.99 -4.78
C PRO A 78 -16.21 -1.90 -3.65
N ASP A 79 -15.61 -0.72 -3.50
CA ASP A 79 -14.53 -0.41 -2.55
C ASP A 79 -14.84 -0.82 -1.09
N PHE A 80 -16.10 -0.63 -0.63
CA PHE A 80 -16.49 -1.01 0.72
C PHE A 80 -16.47 -2.52 0.97
N GLN A 81 -16.65 -3.35 -0.06
CA GLN A 81 -16.49 -4.81 0.04
C GLN A 81 -15.01 -5.19 0.00
N MET A 82 -14.25 -4.55 -0.89
CA MET A 82 -12.79 -4.71 -0.96
C MET A 82 -12.09 -4.34 0.35
N ALA A 83 -12.63 -3.37 1.09
CA ALA A 83 -12.10 -2.93 2.36
C ALA A 83 -11.94 -4.02 3.44
N LYS A 84 -12.53 -5.20 3.28
CA LYS A 84 -12.31 -6.35 4.18
C LYS A 84 -11.00 -7.09 3.86
N TYR A 85 -10.56 -7.03 2.62
CA TYR A 85 -9.42 -7.78 2.10
C TYR A 85 -8.20 -6.89 1.89
N ILE A 86 -8.43 -5.65 1.48
CA ILE A 86 -7.40 -4.71 1.08
C ILE A 86 -7.32 -3.56 2.06
N SER A 87 -6.12 -3.26 2.57
CA SER A 87 -5.83 -2.01 3.28
C SER A 87 -4.87 -1.17 2.46
N ARG A 88 -4.99 0.16 2.55
CA ARG A 88 -4.11 1.10 1.84
C ARG A 88 -3.57 2.17 2.77
N VAL A 89 -2.27 2.43 2.67
CA VAL A 89 -1.59 3.61 3.22
C VAL A 89 -1.30 4.55 2.07
N PHE A 90 -1.75 5.79 2.20
CA PHE A 90 -1.65 6.81 1.15
C PHE A 90 -0.36 7.62 1.29
N GLN A 91 0.03 8.30 0.23
CA GLN A 91 1.15 9.23 0.20
C GLN A 91 0.97 10.37 1.21
N SER A 92 -0.23 10.95 1.27
CA SER A 92 -0.53 11.99 2.26
C SER A 92 -0.91 11.36 3.60
N PRO A 93 -0.21 11.67 4.70
CA PRO A 93 -0.53 11.18 6.03
C PRO A 93 -1.96 11.53 6.49
N THR A 94 -2.59 12.53 5.86
CA THR A 94 -3.94 12.99 6.25
C THR A 94 -5.05 12.11 5.70
N MET A 95 -4.81 11.37 4.61
CA MET A 95 -5.87 10.59 3.94
C MET A 95 -6.26 9.31 4.69
N GLY A 96 -5.37 8.75 5.49
CA GLY A 96 -5.61 7.49 6.21
C GLY A 96 -6.28 7.65 7.58
N THR A 97 -6.57 8.89 8.03
CA THR A 97 -7.05 9.15 9.39
C THR A 97 -8.13 10.23 9.43
N ALA A 98 -9.03 10.16 10.41
CA ALA A 98 -9.99 11.22 10.73
C ALA A 98 -9.31 12.22 11.68
N GLY A 99 -8.84 13.36 11.15
CA GLY A 99 -8.03 14.34 11.88
C GLY A 99 -8.71 14.91 13.13
N GLU A 100 -10.03 15.15 13.07
CA GLU A 100 -10.84 15.69 14.18
C GLU A 100 -11.08 14.67 15.30
N MET A 101 -10.92 13.36 15.01
CA MET A 101 -11.11 12.29 15.98
C MET A 101 -9.82 12.03 16.76
N THR A 102 -9.98 11.48 17.94
CA THR A 102 -8.88 11.07 18.82
C THR A 102 -8.13 9.84 18.28
N ILE A 103 -6.94 9.58 18.81
CA ILE A 103 -6.15 8.37 18.47
C ILE A 103 -6.97 7.11 18.75
N GLU A 104 -7.60 7.00 19.94
CA GLU A 104 -8.38 5.81 20.28
C GLU A 104 -9.62 5.62 19.40
N GLU A 105 -10.24 6.68 18.92
CA GLU A 105 -11.37 6.58 17.99
C GLU A 105 -10.93 6.14 16.60
N ASN A 106 -9.81 6.67 16.09
CA ASN A 106 -9.22 6.21 14.83
C ASN A 106 -8.84 4.73 14.89
N LEU A 107 -8.18 4.27 15.97
CA LEU A 107 -7.85 2.86 16.16
C LEU A 107 -9.11 1.99 16.24
N CYS A 108 -10.16 2.45 16.92
CA CYS A 108 -11.43 1.75 17.01
C CYS A 108 -12.09 1.60 15.63
N MET A 109 -12.09 2.65 14.83
CA MET A 109 -12.62 2.57 13.45
C MET A 109 -11.86 1.56 12.60
N ALA A 110 -10.52 1.56 12.70
CA ALA A 110 -9.66 0.62 11.98
C ALA A 110 -9.90 -0.84 12.43
N GLU A 111 -9.96 -1.11 13.75
CA GLU A 111 -10.22 -2.44 14.30
C GLU A 111 -11.60 -3.00 13.88
N LEU A 112 -12.58 -2.12 13.74
CA LEU A 112 -13.95 -2.49 13.36
C LEU A 112 -14.18 -2.55 11.84
N ARG A 113 -13.15 -2.31 11.04
CA ARG A 113 -13.24 -2.36 9.60
C ARG A 113 -13.71 -3.73 9.12
N GLY A 114 -14.68 -3.75 8.23
CA GLY A 114 -15.27 -4.99 7.67
C GLY A 114 -16.13 -5.81 8.66
N LYS A 115 -16.27 -5.40 9.93
CA LYS A 115 -17.10 -6.09 10.92
C LYS A 115 -18.51 -5.51 10.97
N LYS A 116 -19.51 -6.36 11.23
CA LYS A 116 -20.88 -5.90 11.49
C LYS A 116 -20.89 -5.06 12.77
N ARG A 117 -21.44 -3.87 12.70
CA ARG A 117 -21.56 -2.93 13.82
C ARG A 117 -22.97 -2.99 14.40
N GLY A 118 -23.09 -3.16 15.72
CA GLY A 118 -24.33 -3.00 16.45
C GLY A 118 -24.29 -1.70 17.28
N LEU A 119 -25.34 -1.45 18.08
CA LEU A 119 -25.44 -0.34 19.02
C LEU A 119 -24.57 -0.60 20.28
N LYS A 120 -23.25 -0.69 20.09
CA LYS A 120 -22.28 -0.89 21.18
C LYS A 120 -21.30 0.29 21.21
N TRP A 121 -20.84 0.63 22.42
CA TRP A 121 -19.78 1.61 22.57
C TRP A 121 -18.54 1.19 21.76
N GLY A 122 -18.02 2.10 20.94
CA GLY A 122 -16.84 1.85 20.12
C GLY A 122 -15.61 1.64 21.00
N VAL A 123 -15.24 2.64 21.79
CA VAL A 123 -14.10 2.61 22.70
C VAL A 123 -14.53 2.12 24.08
N THR A 124 -14.03 0.95 24.49
CA THR A 124 -14.23 0.36 25.81
C THR A 124 -12.91 0.37 26.61
N ARG A 125 -13.00 0.15 27.95
CA ARG A 125 -11.77 0.05 28.78
C ARG A 125 -10.82 -1.04 28.29
N GLY A 126 -11.35 -2.21 27.92
CA GLY A 126 -10.52 -3.31 27.40
C GLY A 126 -9.81 -2.95 26.10
N ARG A 127 -10.52 -2.33 25.15
CA ARG A 127 -9.90 -1.84 23.91
C ARG A 127 -8.82 -0.79 24.15
N ARG A 128 -9.07 0.16 25.07
CA ARG A 128 -8.09 1.18 25.41
C ARG A 128 -6.79 0.56 25.94
N SER A 129 -6.88 -0.43 26.82
CA SER A 129 -5.68 -1.16 27.29
C SER A 129 -4.94 -1.86 26.15
N SER A 130 -5.66 -2.50 25.24
CA SER A 130 -5.07 -3.12 24.03
C SER A 130 -4.39 -2.09 23.12
N TYR A 131 -5.02 -0.91 22.92
CA TYR A 131 -4.45 0.15 22.09
C TYR A 131 -3.16 0.73 22.67
N ILE A 132 -3.07 0.88 24.02
CA ILE A 132 -1.83 1.28 24.68
C ILE A 132 -0.71 0.31 24.32
N GLU A 133 -0.92 -0.99 24.51
CA GLU A 133 0.10 -2.00 24.20
C GLU A 133 0.48 -2.02 22.71
N THR A 134 -0.51 -1.85 21.83
CA THR A 134 -0.27 -1.81 20.38
C THR A 134 0.54 -0.58 19.96
N LEU A 135 0.26 0.58 20.55
CA LEU A 135 0.95 1.85 20.23
C LEU A 135 2.41 1.87 20.69
N LYS A 136 2.77 1.16 21.77
CA LYS A 136 4.17 1.06 22.24
C LYS A 136 5.14 0.57 21.15
N VAL A 137 4.66 -0.24 20.20
CA VAL A 137 5.47 -0.73 19.08
C VAL A 137 6.00 0.41 18.20
N LEU A 138 5.31 1.56 18.20
CA LEU A 138 5.71 2.72 17.41
C LEU A 138 6.88 3.51 18.03
N ASP A 139 7.08 3.41 19.35
CA ASP A 139 8.08 4.17 20.12
C ASP A 139 7.98 5.69 19.87
N LEU A 140 6.75 6.23 19.88
CA LEU A 140 6.43 7.63 19.58
C LEU A 140 5.71 8.34 20.73
N GLY A 141 5.51 7.68 21.88
CA GLY A 141 4.78 8.20 23.04
C GLY A 141 3.29 8.45 22.75
N LEU A 142 2.72 7.75 21.77
CA LEU A 142 1.29 7.88 21.42
C LEU A 142 0.39 7.12 22.39
N GLU A 143 0.91 6.12 23.07
CA GLU A 143 0.24 5.34 24.12
C GLU A 143 -0.26 6.18 25.28
N ASP A 144 0.43 7.28 25.59
CA ASP A 144 0.06 8.23 26.67
C ASP A 144 -0.92 9.32 26.20
N ARG A 145 -1.19 9.37 24.88
CA ARG A 145 -1.96 10.46 24.24
C ARG A 145 -3.22 9.99 23.52
N LEU A 146 -3.83 8.88 23.94
CA LEU A 146 -4.99 8.26 23.30
C LEU A 146 -6.16 9.22 23.01
N LYS A 147 -6.38 10.20 23.87
CA LYS A 147 -7.46 11.20 23.76
C LYS A 147 -7.07 12.43 22.93
N GLN A 148 -5.83 12.50 22.45
CA GLN A 148 -5.40 13.60 21.59
C GLN A 148 -6.00 13.44 20.19
N SER A 149 -6.43 14.55 19.58
CA SER A 149 -6.84 14.59 18.17
C SER A 149 -5.66 14.22 17.26
N VAL A 150 -5.92 13.35 16.27
CA VAL A 150 -4.92 12.91 15.30
C VAL A 150 -4.42 14.07 14.43
N GLY A 151 -5.24 15.11 14.23
CA GLY A 151 -4.85 16.32 13.51
C GLY A 151 -3.66 17.07 14.13
N LEU A 152 -3.39 16.87 15.42
CA LEU A 152 -2.26 17.47 16.15
C LEU A 152 -0.95 16.67 16.08
N LEU A 153 -0.96 15.52 15.42
CA LEU A 153 0.24 14.69 15.23
C LEU A 153 1.12 15.24 14.10
N SER A 154 2.44 15.06 14.25
CA SER A 154 3.35 15.30 13.13
C SER A 154 3.07 14.34 11.95
N GLY A 155 3.51 14.70 10.74
CA GLY A 155 3.33 13.85 9.56
C GLY A 155 3.84 12.43 9.78
N GLY A 156 5.04 12.27 10.35
CA GLY A 156 5.61 10.95 10.64
C GLY A 156 4.84 10.16 11.70
N GLN A 157 4.39 10.82 12.80
CA GLN A 157 3.55 10.19 13.81
C GLN A 157 2.23 9.72 13.22
N ARG A 158 1.60 10.57 12.39
CA ARG A 158 0.33 10.25 11.74
C ARG A 158 0.47 9.12 10.73
N GLN A 159 1.57 9.09 9.98
CA GLN A 159 1.88 8.01 9.03
C GLN A 159 2.12 6.68 9.76
N SER A 160 2.90 6.70 10.84
CA SER A 160 3.14 5.51 11.68
C SER A 160 1.85 4.99 12.30
N LEU A 161 0.98 5.89 12.77
CA LEU A 161 -0.36 5.53 13.27
C LEU A 161 -1.21 4.90 12.16
N THR A 162 -1.22 5.49 10.95
CA THR A 162 -1.96 4.96 9.80
C THR A 162 -1.48 3.55 9.44
N LEU A 163 -0.16 3.34 9.40
CA LEU A 163 0.41 2.02 9.16
C LEU A 163 -0.04 1.00 10.22
N LEU A 164 0.03 1.36 11.51
CA LEU A 164 -0.44 0.52 12.59
C LEU A 164 -1.94 0.19 12.45
N MET A 165 -2.76 1.18 12.11
CA MET A 165 -4.20 1.00 11.89
C MET A 165 -4.49 -0.01 10.76
N THR A 166 -3.68 -0.04 9.70
CA THR A 166 -3.87 -1.01 8.61
C THR A 166 -3.64 -2.44 9.06
N THR A 167 -2.79 -2.67 10.05
CA THR A 167 -2.49 -4.01 10.58
C THR A 167 -3.52 -4.51 11.59
N LEU A 168 -4.31 -3.64 12.22
CA LEU A 168 -5.33 -4.04 13.19
C LEU A 168 -6.46 -4.90 12.60
N ALA A 169 -6.77 -4.69 11.34
CA ALA A 169 -7.80 -5.45 10.64
C ALA A 169 -7.28 -6.73 9.98
N LEU A 170 -5.95 -6.97 10.00
CA LEU A 170 -5.26 -8.08 9.33
C LEU A 170 -5.75 -8.27 7.89
N PRO A 171 -5.48 -7.32 7.00
CA PRO A 171 -5.90 -7.41 5.62
C PRO A 171 -5.21 -8.58 4.91
N LYS A 172 -5.80 -9.08 3.83
CA LYS A 172 -5.16 -10.05 2.94
C LYS A 172 -4.05 -9.42 2.12
N VAL A 173 -4.27 -8.18 1.67
CA VAL A 173 -3.28 -7.40 0.89
C VAL A 173 -3.15 -6.00 1.47
N LEU A 174 -1.91 -5.57 1.67
CA LEU A 174 -1.54 -4.21 2.08
C LEU A 174 -1.00 -3.44 0.88
N LEU A 175 -1.59 -2.30 0.58
CA LEU A 175 -1.14 -1.38 -0.46
C LEU A 175 -0.45 -0.17 0.19
N LEU A 176 0.78 0.10 -0.22
CA LEU A 176 1.59 1.22 0.23
C LEU A 176 1.86 2.15 -0.96
N ASP A 177 1.25 3.32 -0.96
CA ASP A 177 1.31 4.28 -2.07
C ASP A 177 2.25 5.42 -1.70
N GLU A 178 3.52 5.31 -2.07
CA GLU A 178 4.57 6.32 -1.81
C GLU A 178 4.53 6.87 -0.37
N HIS A 179 4.19 6.04 0.59
CA HIS A 179 3.78 6.40 1.96
C HIS A 179 4.85 7.11 2.80
N THR A 180 6.07 7.27 2.28
CA THR A 180 7.14 8.01 2.93
C THR A 180 7.58 9.26 2.17
N ALA A 181 7.02 9.53 0.99
CA ALA A 181 7.46 10.61 0.11
C ALA A 181 7.23 12.03 0.70
N ALA A 182 6.19 12.18 1.53
CA ALA A 182 5.86 13.46 2.18
C ALA A 182 6.61 13.71 3.49
N LEU A 183 7.57 12.83 3.88
CA LEU A 183 8.29 12.89 5.14
C LEU A 183 9.74 13.33 4.92
N ASP A 184 10.33 13.94 5.94
CA ASP A 184 11.77 14.20 5.94
C ASP A 184 12.57 12.87 5.89
N PRO A 185 13.82 12.87 5.37
CA PRO A 185 14.56 11.63 5.13
C PRO A 185 14.77 10.76 6.37
N ARG A 186 14.98 11.37 7.55
CA ARG A 186 15.19 10.65 8.80
C ARG A 186 13.90 9.96 9.27
N THR A 187 12.78 10.66 9.19
CA THR A 187 11.46 10.12 9.53
C THR A 187 11.04 9.06 8.51
N ALA A 188 11.27 9.31 7.22
CA ALA A 188 10.99 8.34 6.16
C ALA A 188 11.70 7.00 6.40
N THR A 189 12.98 7.01 6.78
CA THR A 189 13.74 5.79 7.11
C THR A 189 13.09 5.04 8.28
N LYS A 190 12.74 5.74 9.37
CA LYS A 190 12.08 5.11 10.53
C LYS A 190 10.73 4.48 10.16
N VAL A 191 9.92 5.17 9.37
CA VAL A 191 8.63 4.65 8.92
C VAL A 191 8.82 3.44 8.02
N MET A 192 9.83 3.43 7.15
CA MET A 192 10.15 2.27 6.30
C MET A 192 10.61 1.06 7.12
N ASP A 193 11.50 1.24 8.10
CA ASP A 193 11.97 0.15 8.96
C ASP A 193 10.80 -0.41 9.80
N LEU A 194 9.90 0.46 10.28
CA LEU A 194 8.66 0.04 10.94
C LEU A 194 7.76 -0.76 9.98
N THR A 195 7.60 -0.29 8.74
CA THR A 195 6.81 -0.96 7.70
C THR A 195 7.33 -2.38 7.46
N ASP A 196 8.64 -2.54 7.21
CA ASP A 196 9.27 -3.85 6.97
C ASP A 196 9.08 -4.79 8.16
N SER A 197 9.30 -4.28 9.39
CA SER A 197 9.08 -5.05 10.62
C SER A 197 7.63 -5.54 10.75
N MET A 198 6.64 -4.66 10.49
CA MET A 198 5.22 -5.01 10.62
C MET A 198 4.77 -5.98 9.53
N VAL A 199 5.23 -5.80 8.28
CA VAL A 199 4.94 -6.71 7.16
C VAL A 199 5.47 -8.10 7.46
N ARG A 200 6.75 -8.21 7.86
CA ARG A 200 7.38 -9.50 8.20
C ARG A 200 6.73 -10.19 9.38
N LYS A 201 6.49 -9.43 10.48
CA LYS A 201 5.90 -9.98 11.71
C LYS A 201 4.51 -10.58 11.47
N ASN A 202 3.73 -9.99 10.58
CA ASN A 202 2.36 -10.42 10.30
C ASN A 202 2.23 -11.22 8.99
N SER A 203 3.34 -11.51 8.29
CA SER A 203 3.36 -12.17 6.98
C SER A 203 2.38 -11.55 5.98
N LEU A 204 2.33 -10.21 5.91
CA LEU A 204 1.37 -9.49 5.09
C LEU A 204 1.78 -9.51 3.62
N THR A 205 0.91 -9.96 2.75
CA THR A 205 1.07 -9.78 1.31
C THR A 205 1.00 -8.29 1.00
N THR A 206 2.08 -7.71 0.46
CA THR A 206 2.25 -6.25 0.38
C THR A 206 2.70 -5.82 -1.01
N LEU A 207 2.05 -4.79 -1.56
CA LEU A 207 2.49 -4.07 -2.76
C LEU A 207 2.85 -2.64 -2.36
N MET A 208 4.11 -2.25 -2.57
CA MET A 208 4.61 -0.92 -2.25
C MET A 208 5.04 -0.18 -3.51
N VAL A 209 4.32 0.87 -3.85
CA VAL A 209 4.76 1.82 -4.88
C VAL A 209 5.76 2.79 -4.27
N THR A 210 6.88 2.97 -4.93
CA THR A 210 7.91 3.96 -4.56
C THR A 210 8.57 4.54 -5.82
N HIS A 211 8.98 5.79 -5.73
CA HIS A 211 9.84 6.42 -6.72
C HIS A 211 11.34 6.31 -6.36
N ASN A 212 11.67 5.78 -5.18
CA ASN A 212 13.03 5.63 -4.70
C ASN A 212 13.56 4.23 -5.01
N MET A 213 14.49 4.12 -5.97
CA MET A 213 15.08 2.85 -6.40
C MET A 213 15.85 2.14 -5.30
N THR A 214 16.54 2.89 -4.43
CA THR A 214 17.28 2.32 -3.32
C THR A 214 16.33 1.62 -2.34
N GLN A 215 15.17 2.24 -2.06
CA GLN A 215 14.13 1.60 -1.26
C GLN A 215 13.55 0.38 -1.97
N ALA A 216 13.29 0.47 -3.28
CA ALA A 216 12.74 -0.63 -4.07
C ALA A 216 13.65 -1.87 -4.05
N LEU A 217 14.96 -1.68 -4.11
CA LEU A 217 15.94 -2.78 -4.00
C LEU A 217 16.09 -3.31 -2.58
N LYS A 218 16.11 -2.40 -1.58
CA LYS A 218 16.35 -2.77 -0.17
C LYS A 218 15.20 -3.57 0.45
N TYR A 219 13.94 -3.19 0.17
CA TYR A 219 12.76 -3.76 0.83
C TYR A 219 12.02 -4.75 -0.06
N GLY A 220 11.34 -5.70 0.57
CA GLY A 220 10.59 -6.75 -0.11
C GLY A 220 11.45 -7.83 -0.77
N ASN A 221 10.81 -8.91 -1.18
CA ASN A 221 11.44 -10.07 -1.82
C ASN A 221 11.36 -10.05 -3.36
N ARG A 222 10.51 -9.19 -3.94
CA ARG A 222 10.27 -9.07 -5.39
C ARG A 222 10.17 -7.60 -5.79
N MET A 223 10.61 -7.27 -6.99
CA MET A 223 10.50 -5.94 -7.57
C MET A 223 9.88 -6.02 -8.96
N VAL A 224 8.89 -5.18 -9.22
CA VAL A 224 8.21 -5.06 -10.50
C VAL A 224 8.38 -3.63 -11.03
N MET A 225 8.78 -3.51 -12.27
CA MET A 225 8.85 -2.21 -12.95
C MET A 225 7.72 -2.10 -13.96
N LEU A 226 6.96 -1.01 -13.86
CA LEU A 226 5.89 -0.66 -14.78
C LEU A 226 6.36 0.38 -15.78
N HIS A 227 5.96 0.17 -17.04
CA HIS A 227 6.11 1.16 -18.10
C HIS A 227 4.89 1.12 -19.03
N GLN A 228 4.26 2.29 -19.24
CA GLN A 228 3.09 2.43 -20.14
C GLN A 228 1.99 1.38 -19.87
N GLY A 229 1.67 1.14 -18.60
CA GLY A 229 0.63 0.21 -18.20
C GLY A 229 0.97 -1.28 -18.27
N LYS A 230 2.24 -1.63 -18.57
CA LYS A 230 2.71 -3.03 -18.67
C LYS A 230 3.83 -3.32 -17.70
N VAL A 231 4.03 -4.60 -17.39
CA VAL A 231 5.20 -5.08 -16.67
C VAL A 231 6.41 -5.07 -17.61
N GLN A 232 7.42 -4.29 -17.28
CA GLN A 232 8.67 -4.21 -18.01
C GLN A 232 9.75 -5.11 -17.43
N LEU A 233 9.78 -5.22 -16.09
CA LEU A 233 10.72 -6.04 -15.35
C LEU A 233 10.00 -6.67 -14.17
N ASP A 234 10.29 -7.93 -13.89
CA ASP A 234 9.78 -8.67 -12.74
C ASP A 234 10.90 -9.58 -12.21
N ILE A 235 11.47 -9.23 -11.08
CA ILE A 235 12.61 -9.94 -10.48
C ILE A 235 12.37 -10.25 -9.02
N GLN A 236 12.89 -11.39 -8.55
CA GLN A 236 12.69 -11.84 -7.18
C GLN A 236 13.91 -12.58 -6.60
N GLY A 237 13.92 -12.74 -5.28
CA GLY A 237 14.92 -13.55 -4.57
C GLY A 237 16.35 -13.08 -4.80
N GLU A 238 17.25 -14.01 -5.15
CA GLU A 238 18.68 -13.73 -5.35
C GLU A 238 18.95 -12.77 -6.51
N GLU A 239 18.15 -12.80 -7.56
CA GLU A 239 18.31 -11.90 -8.71
C GLU A 239 18.10 -10.44 -8.25
N LYS A 240 17.05 -10.18 -7.47
CA LYS A 240 16.81 -8.86 -6.90
C LYS A 240 17.95 -8.41 -5.98
N GLN A 241 18.49 -9.32 -5.15
CA GLN A 241 19.57 -8.98 -4.20
C GLN A 241 20.90 -8.62 -4.87
N LYS A 242 21.15 -9.15 -6.07
CA LYS A 242 22.37 -8.88 -6.83
C LYS A 242 22.28 -7.60 -7.67
N LEU A 243 21.05 -7.10 -7.93
CA LEU A 243 20.84 -5.96 -8.80
C LEU A 243 21.18 -4.64 -8.09
N THR A 244 21.85 -3.75 -8.81
CA THR A 244 22.22 -2.41 -8.34
C THR A 244 21.38 -1.34 -9.03
N VAL A 245 21.26 -0.17 -8.39
CA VAL A 245 20.60 1.00 -9.02
C VAL A 245 21.25 1.36 -10.36
N ALA A 246 22.59 1.28 -10.45
CA ALA A 246 23.31 1.58 -11.68
C ALA A 246 22.94 0.65 -12.83
N GLU A 247 22.75 -0.64 -12.56
CA GLU A 247 22.33 -1.61 -13.59
C GLU A 247 20.90 -1.38 -14.05
N ILE A 248 19.97 -1.04 -13.14
CA ILE A 248 18.59 -0.67 -13.51
C ILE A 248 18.62 0.57 -14.41
N VAL A 249 19.37 1.59 -14.03
CA VAL A 249 19.51 2.82 -14.82
C VAL A 249 20.16 2.53 -16.18
N ALA A 250 21.17 1.68 -16.25
CA ALA A 250 21.82 1.33 -17.52
C ALA A 250 20.88 0.59 -18.47
N GLN A 251 20.06 -0.33 -17.95
CA GLN A 251 19.13 -1.11 -18.77
C GLN A 251 17.87 -0.34 -19.16
N PHE A 252 17.37 0.51 -18.26
CA PHE A 252 16.05 1.11 -18.37
C PHE A 252 16.04 2.64 -18.24
N GLY A 253 17.22 3.29 -18.22
CA GLY A 253 17.34 4.73 -17.97
C GLY A 253 16.63 5.61 -19.00
N GLN A 254 16.49 5.15 -20.25
CA GLN A 254 15.67 5.85 -21.24
C GLN A 254 14.18 5.78 -20.94
N THR A 255 13.74 4.71 -20.27
CA THR A 255 12.36 4.45 -19.84
C THR A 255 12.03 5.18 -18.53
N LEU A 256 13.05 5.40 -17.69
CA LEU A 256 12.93 5.97 -16.34
C LEU A 256 13.22 7.48 -16.28
N LYS A 257 13.08 8.22 -17.36
CA LYS A 257 13.46 9.65 -17.53
C LYS A 257 12.91 10.64 -16.47
N ASP A 258 12.40 10.18 -15.35
CA ASP A 258 12.02 11.03 -14.23
C ASP A 258 13.20 11.24 -13.26
N GLU A 259 13.65 12.49 -13.12
CA GLU A 259 14.72 12.89 -12.20
C GLU A 259 14.47 12.44 -10.75
N THR A 260 13.22 12.26 -10.36
CA THR A 260 12.80 11.78 -9.03
C THR A 260 13.12 10.30 -8.76
N LEU A 261 13.34 9.47 -9.78
CA LEU A 261 13.71 8.06 -9.60
C LEU A 261 15.20 7.86 -9.36
N LEU A 262 16.03 8.86 -9.68
CA LEU A 262 17.50 8.81 -9.63
C LEU A 262 18.09 9.48 -8.39
N SER A 263 17.27 10.10 -7.54
CA SER A 263 17.67 10.84 -6.33
C SER A 263 17.70 10.00 -5.05
#